data_9bf6baef982b695e822f2c7d102fc3c1
#
_entry.id   9bf6baef982b695e822f2c7d102fc3c1
#
_cell.length_a   1.000
_cell.length_b   1.000
_cell.length_c   1.000
_cell.angle_alpha   90.00
_cell.angle_beta   90.00
_cell.angle_gamma   90.00
#
_symmetry.space_group_name_H-M   'P 1'
#
loop_
_entity.id
_entity.type
_entity.pdbx_description
1 polymer ?
#
loop_
_entity_poly.entity_id
_entity_poly.type
_entity_poly.pdbx_seq_one_letter_code
_entity_poly.pdbx_strand_id
1 'polypeptide(L)'
;CYGADTIYYTGERYARARAFNTDTKNVGLNIPVEQVDTPEPSPGMDMVAVELVEGATPLPHFNHPKHAYYVFGPEDGSIEQSVLDRCQHVVYVPTKGCMNLAATVNVLLYDRLAKSNNTQYGDQVIVASRDTNNRTSVLNKSQSQEQ
;
A
#
# COMPACT_ATOMS: atom_id res chain seq x y z
N CYS A 1 -1.93 8.56 3.37
CA CYS A 1 -3.10 7.91 3.96
C CYS A 1 -2.73 6.75 4.89
N TYR A 2 -1.70 5.95 4.56
CA TYR A 2 -1.36 4.71 5.28
C TYR A 2 -0.14 4.82 6.21
N GLY A 3 0.45 6.02 6.37
CA GLY A 3 1.55 6.26 7.31
C GLY A 3 2.88 5.62 6.90
N ALA A 4 3.23 5.66 5.62
CA ALA A 4 4.58 5.30 5.18
C ALA A 4 5.60 6.35 5.66
N ASP A 5 6.74 5.89 6.17
CA ASP A 5 7.80 6.78 6.66
C ASP A 5 8.64 7.35 5.51
N THR A 6 8.94 6.52 4.50
CA THR A 6 9.75 6.90 3.33
C THR A 6 9.30 6.11 2.10
N ILE A 7 9.45 6.70 0.93
CA ILE A 7 9.24 6.06 -0.37
C ILE A 7 10.58 6.03 -1.10
N TYR A 8 10.97 4.86 -1.55
CA TYR A 8 12.15 4.65 -2.40
C TYR A 8 11.72 4.28 -3.82
N TYR A 9 12.49 4.72 -4.80
CA TYR A 9 12.30 4.31 -6.19
C TYR A 9 13.63 4.02 -6.86
N THR A 10 13.60 3.11 -7.83
CA THR A 10 14.75 2.79 -8.67
C THR A 10 14.51 3.29 -10.10
N GLY A 11 15.59 3.53 -10.85
CA GLY A 11 15.52 3.96 -12.24
C GLY A 11 15.05 5.41 -12.41
N GLU A 12 14.86 5.81 -13.69
CA GLU A 12 14.64 7.22 -14.06
C GLU A 12 13.18 7.59 -14.36
N ARG A 13 12.28 6.61 -14.42
CA ARG A 13 10.87 6.84 -14.81
C ARG A 13 10.14 7.75 -13.84
N TYR A 14 10.35 7.56 -12.54
CA TYR A 14 9.71 8.37 -11.51
C TYR A 14 10.22 9.82 -11.54
N ALA A 15 11.52 10.02 -11.73
CA ALA A 15 12.10 11.36 -11.84
C ALA A 15 11.47 12.16 -13.00
N ARG A 16 11.18 11.48 -14.14
CA ARG A 16 10.47 12.08 -15.27
C ARG A 16 9.01 12.36 -14.96
N ALA A 17 8.30 11.44 -14.30
CA ALA A 17 6.89 11.62 -13.90
C ALA A 17 6.72 12.75 -12.89
N ARG A 18 7.63 12.92 -11.96
CA ARG A 18 7.64 14.03 -10.98
C ARG A 18 7.73 15.42 -11.65
N ALA A 19 8.38 15.50 -12.79
CA ALA A 19 8.47 16.74 -13.57
C ALA A 19 7.10 17.24 -14.08
N PHE A 20 6.10 16.36 -14.20
CA PHE A 20 4.73 16.70 -14.62
C PHE A 20 3.81 17.14 -13.48
N ASN A 21 4.32 17.23 -12.25
CA ASN A 21 3.64 17.81 -11.09
C ASN A 21 2.22 17.26 -10.81
N THR A 22 2.09 15.93 -10.74
CA THR A 22 0.81 15.26 -10.47
C THR A 22 0.48 15.10 -8.98
N ASP A 23 1.35 15.58 -8.08
CA ASP A 23 1.12 15.55 -6.64
C ASP A 23 0.18 16.68 -6.20
N THR A 24 -1.12 16.46 -6.38
CA THR A 24 -2.18 17.45 -6.07
C THR A 24 -2.35 17.72 -4.58
N LYS A 25 -1.80 16.90 -3.69
CA LYS A 25 -1.91 17.02 -2.23
C LYS A 25 -0.57 17.29 -1.55
N ASN A 26 0.48 17.58 -2.31
CA ASN A 26 1.84 17.79 -1.78
C ASN A 26 2.33 16.66 -0.85
N VAL A 27 1.96 15.42 -1.14
CA VAL A 27 2.34 14.25 -0.33
C VAL A 27 3.86 14.11 -0.25
N GLY A 28 4.57 14.45 -1.34
CA GLY A 28 6.03 14.46 -1.38
C GLY A 28 6.70 15.50 -0.47
N LEU A 29 5.94 16.47 0.10
CA LEU A 29 6.45 17.37 1.13
C LEU A 29 6.41 16.74 2.54
N ASN A 30 5.55 15.74 2.73
CA ASN A 30 5.32 15.13 4.04
C ASN A 30 6.00 13.76 4.19
N ILE A 31 6.30 13.07 3.08
CA ILE A 31 6.95 11.76 3.06
C ILE A 31 8.20 11.88 2.20
N PRO A 32 9.41 11.63 2.74
CA PRO A 32 10.64 11.61 1.95
C PRO A 32 10.53 10.64 0.78
N VAL A 33 10.98 11.08 -0.40
CA VAL A 33 11.01 10.25 -1.61
C VAL A 33 12.42 10.26 -2.16
N GLU A 34 13.07 9.11 -2.14
CA GLU A 34 14.51 8.98 -2.43
C GLU A 34 14.77 8.00 -3.58
N GLN A 35 15.70 8.36 -4.45
CA GLN A 35 16.20 7.45 -5.49
C GLN A 35 17.29 6.56 -4.91
N VAL A 36 17.19 5.26 -5.18
CA VAL A 36 18.18 4.27 -4.79
C VAL A 36 18.53 3.37 -5.98
N ASP A 37 19.74 2.85 -6.00
CA ASP A 37 20.16 1.93 -7.06
C ASP A 37 19.56 0.54 -6.86
N THR A 38 19.46 0.10 -5.62
CA THR A 38 18.94 -1.21 -5.23
C THR A 38 18.08 -1.07 -3.96
N PRO A 39 16.94 -1.77 -3.87
CA PRO A 39 16.15 -1.82 -2.64
C PRO A 39 16.96 -2.42 -1.49
N GLU A 40 17.11 -1.68 -0.41
CA GLU A 40 17.85 -2.12 0.77
C GLU A 40 17.16 -1.64 2.05
N PRO A 41 16.59 -2.56 2.85
CA PRO A 41 15.92 -2.19 4.09
C PRO A 41 16.93 -1.78 5.16
N SER A 42 16.52 -0.90 6.06
CA SER A 42 17.28 -0.61 7.28
C SER A 42 17.34 -1.85 8.18
N PRO A 43 18.39 -1.97 9.03
CA PRO A 43 18.48 -3.07 9.98
C PRO A 43 17.23 -3.22 10.85
N GLY A 44 16.74 -4.45 11.00
CA GLY A 44 15.52 -4.76 11.77
C GLY A 44 14.21 -4.64 11.00
N MET A 45 14.24 -4.34 9.69
CA MET A 45 13.08 -4.37 8.82
C MET A 45 13.06 -5.67 7.99
N ASP A 46 11.90 -6.28 7.86
CA ASP A 46 11.69 -7.39 6.93
C ASP A 46 11.39 -6.85 5.53
N MET A 47 12.09 -7.38 4.55
CA MET A 47 11.87 -7.07 3.14
C MET A 47 10.76 -7.97 2.59
N VAL A 48 9.71 -7.37 2.08
CA VAL A 48 8.51 -8.06 1.58
C VAL A 48 8.32 -7.70 0.11
N ALA A 49 8.54 -8.67 -0.78
CA ALA A 49 8.23 -8.49 -2.20
C ALA A 49 6.74 -8.70 -2.46
N VAL A 50 6.17 -7.86 -3.31
CA VAL A 50 4.78 -7.95 -3.76
C VAL A 50 4.78 -8.30 -5.24
N GLU A 51 4.58 -9.58 -5.56
CA GLU A 51 4.73 -10.10 -6.92
C GLU A 51 3.89 -11.36 -7.15
N LEU A 52 3.40 -11.53 -8.38
CA LEU A 52 2.69 -12.74 -8.83
C LEU A 52 3.69 -13.81 -9.25
N VAL A 53 4.22 -14.54 -8.28
CA VAL A 53 5.17 -15.64 -8.52
C VAL A 53 4.74 -16.91 -7.78
N GLU A 54 5.15 -18.06 -8.32
CA GLU A 54 4.89 -19.35 -7.67
C GLU A 54 5.56 -19.41 -6.30
N GLY A 55 4.85 -19.95 -5.31
CA GLY A 55 5.31 -20.05 -3.93
C GLY A 55 5.05 -18.81 -3.08
N ALA A 56 4.54 -17.71 -3.64
CA ALA A 56 4.17 -16.52 -2.87
C ALA A 56 2.96 -16.79 -1.97
N THR A 57 2.91 -16.10 -0.83
CA THR A 57 1.78 -16.16 0.10
C THR A 57 0.63 -15.27 -0.36
N PRO A 58 -0.63 -15.74 -0.40
CA PRO A 58 -1.75 -14.88 -0.73
C PRO A 58 -1.97 -13.84 0.37
N LEU A 59 -2.20 -12.59 -0.02
CA LEU A 59 -2.33 -11.44 0.89
C LEU A 59 -3.34 -11.67 2.04
N PRO A 60 -4.51 -12.30 1.83
CA PRO A 60 -5.43 -12.58 2.94
C PRO A 60 -4.85 -13.44 4.07
N HIS A 61 -3.85 -14.28 3.76
CA HIS A 61 -3.20 -15.16 4.71
C HIS A 61 -1.84 -14.63 5.22
N PHE A 62 -1.43 -13.46 4.77
CA PHE A 62 -0.15 -12.87 5.12
C PHE A 62 -0.26 -12.05 6.42
N ASN A 63 0.67 -12.29 7.34
CA ASN A 63 0.83 -11.48 8.55
C ASN A 63 1.93 -10.44 8.31
N HIS A 64 1.56 -9.16 8.32
CA HIS A 64 2.50 -8.08 8.06
C HIS A 64 3.53 -7.93 9.19
N PRO A 65 4.83 -7.89 8.87
CA PRO A 65 5.85 -7.57 9.86
C PRO A 65 5.62 -6.20 10.49
N LYS A 66 6.03 -6.04 11.75
CA LYS A 66 5.92 -4.75 12.44
C LYS A 66 6.67 -3.63 11.68
N HIS A 67 7.88 -3.92 11.26
CA HIS A 67 8.72 -3.06 10.43
C HIS A 67 8.94 -3.74 9.09
N ALA A 68 8.29 -3.24 8.06
CA ALA A 68 8.31 -3.83 6.72
C ALA A 68 8.85 -2.85 5.69
N TYR A 69 9.68 -3.36 4.80
CA TYR A 69 10.14 -2.70 3.59
C TYR A 69 9.48 -3.40 2.40
N TYR A 70 8.42 -2.80 1.85
CA TYR A 70 7.70 -3.38 0.73
C TYR A 70 8.36 -3.04 -0.61
N VAL A 71 8.58 -4.06 -1.43
CA VAL A 71 9.14 -3.92 -2.78
C VAL A 71 8.07 -4.29 -3.79
N PHE A 72 7.84 -3.40 -4.74
CA PHE A 72 6.92 -3.60 -5.85
C PHE A 72 7.70 -3.61 -7.16
N GLY A 73 7.29 -4.44 -8.09
CA GLY A 73 7.87 -4.48 -9.44
C GLY A 73 7.43 -3.31 -10.31
N PRO A 74 8.10 -3.10 -11.45
CA PRO A 74 7.66 -2.13 -12.45
C PRO A 74 6.34 -2.59 -13.10
N GLU A 75 5.57 -1.65 -13.67
CA GLU A 75 4.29 -1.97 -14.32
C GLU A 75 4.43 -2.91 -15.54
N ASP A 76 5.55 -2.88 -16.21
CA ASP A 76 5.84 -3.61 -17.44
C ASP A 76 6.91 -4.70 -17.27
N GLY A 77 7.07 -5.22 -16.08
CA GLY A 77 8.06 -6.26 -15.76
C GLY A 77 7.80 -6.90 -14.41
N SER A 78 8.79 -7.62 -13.93
CA SER A 78 8.78 -8.31 -12.64
C SER A 78 9.93 -7.82 -11.77
N ILE A 79 9.85 -8.09 -10.48
CA ILE A 79 10.96 -7.91 -9.53
C ILE A 79 12.07 -8.87 -9.95
N GLU A 80 13.32 -8.37 -10.01
CA GLU A 80 14.47 -9.20 -10.33
C GLU A 80 14.67 -10.33 -9.32
N GLN A 81 15.09 -11.52 -9.81
CA GLN A 81 15.30 -12.69 -8.96
C GLN A 81 16.27 -12.38 -7.80
N SER A 82 17.33 -11.64 -8.06
CA SER A 82 18.31 -11.24 -7.03
C SER A 82 17.70 -10.42 -5.89
N VAL A 83 16.65 -9.67 -6.16
CA VAL A 83 15.88 -8.93 -5.14
C VAL A 83 14.94 -9.86 -4.39
N LEU A 84 14.21 -10.74 -5.12
CA LEU A 84 13.32 -11.74 -4.52
C LEU A 84 14.08 -12.66 -3.56
N ASP A 85 15.28 -13.09 -3.93
CA ASP A 85 16.13 -13.99 -3.12
C ASP A 85 16.56 -13.38 -1.79
N ARG A 86 16.54 -12.04 -1.67
CA ARG A 86 16.86 -11.31 -0.43
C ARG A 86 15.63 -11.02 0.43
N CYS A 87 14.42 -11.23 -0.08
CA CYS A 87 13.20 -10.96 0.65
C CYS A 87 12.92 -12.06 1.69
N GLN A 88 12.55 -11.66 2.89
CA GLN A 88 12.06 -12.59 3.92
C GLN A 88 10.69 -13.14 3.57
N HIS A 89 9.90 -12.36 2.83
CA HIS A 89 8.54 -12.72 2.43
C HIS A 89 8.27 -12.33 0.99
N VAL A 90 7.49 -13.14 0.30
CA VAL A 90 6.91 -12.81 -1.01
C VAL A 90 5.40 -13.00 -0.90
N VAL A 91 4.66 -11.97 -1.27
CA VAL A 91 3.20 -11.94 -1.15
C VAL A 91 2.58 -11.53 -2.48
N TYR A 92 1.40 -12.05 -2.79
CA TYR A 92 0.65 -11.64 -3.97
C TYR A 92 -0.79 -11.29 -3.62
N VAL A 93 -1.40 -10.41 -4.43
CA VAL A 93 -2.83 -10.09 -4.34
C VAL A 93 -3.60 -11.04 -5.24
N PRO A 94 -4.46 -11.94 -4.69
CA PRO A 94 -5.21 -12.90 -5.50
C PRO A 94 -6.34 -12.20 -6.26
N THR A 95 -6.15 -12.00 -7.56
CA THR A 95 -7.11 -11.37 -8.47
C THR A 95 -7.25 -12.17 -9.77
N LYS A 96 -8.28 -11.88 -10.55
CA LYS A 96 -8.40 -12.40 -11.91
C LYS A 96 -7.59 -11.51 -12.86
N GLY A 97 -6.32 -11.84 -13.06
CA GLY A 97 -5.38 -11.09 -13.89
C GLY A 97 -4.47 -10.15 -13.09
N CYS A 98 -3.66 -9.39 -13.81
CA CYS A 98 -2.72 -8.45 -13.21
C CYS A 98 -3.42 -7.14 -12.81
N MET A 99 -3.09 -6.65 -11.63
CA MET A 99 -3.53 -5.34 -11.14
C MET A 99 -2.40 -4.33 -11.35
N ASN A 100 -2.75 -3.07 -11.70
CA ASN A 100 -1.74 -2.03 -11.85
C ASN A 100 -1.02 -1.73 -10.52
N LEU A 101 0.16 -1.14 -10.61
CA LEU A 101 1.03 -0.86 -9.47
C LEU A 101 0.32 -0.04 -8.37
N ALA A 102 -0.31 1.07 -8.74
CA ALA A 102 -0.96 1.96 -7.77
C ALA A 102 -2.09 1.26 -7.01
N ALA A 103 -2.91 0.46 -7.71
CA ALA A 103 -3.96 -0.34 -7.09
C ALA A 103 -3.39 -1.42 -6.17
N THR A 104 -2.32 -2.10 -6.59
CA THR A 104 -1.64 -3.11 -5.77
C THR A 104 -1.10 -2.51 -4.47
N VAL A 105 -0.44 -1.35 -4.54
CA VAL A 105 0.06 -0.62 -3.36
C VAL A 105 -1.08 -0.27 -2.41
N ASN A 106 -2.17 0.27 -2.93
CA ASN A 106 -3.33 0.64 -2.10
C ASN A 106 -3.96 -0.59 -1.41
N VAL A 107 -4.17 -1.68 -2.14
CA VAL A 107 -4.75 -2.91 -1.57
C VAL A 107 -3.86 -3.49 -0.49
N LEU A 108 -2.55 -3.59 -0.73
CA LEU A 108 -1.61 -4.12 0.26
C LEU A 108 -1.57 -3.26 1.52
N LEU A 109 -1.47 -1.95 1.38
CA LEU A 109 -1.39 -1.04 2.53
C LEU A 109 -2.71 -0.99 3.30
N TYR A 110 -3.85 -1.11 2.60
CA TYR A 110 -5.14 -1.24 3.26
C TYR A 110 -5.25 -2.55 4.04
N ASP A 111 -4.83 -3.68 3.47
CA ASP A 111 -4.80 -4.97 4.17
C ASP A 111 -3.93 -4.91 5.44
N ARG A 112 -2.75 -4.27 5.35
CA ARG A 112 -1.90 -4.00 6.52
C ARG A 112 -2.64 -3.19 7.58
N LEU A 113 -3.28 -2.10 7.18
CA LEU A 113 -4.05 -1.25 8.11
C LEU A 113 -5.20 -2.04 8.74
N ALA A 114 -6.00 -2.75 7.94
CA ALA A 114 -7.15 -3.52 8.41
C ALA A 114 -6.78 -4.64 9.40
N LYS A 115 -5.60 -5.24 9.22
CA LYS A 115 -5.06 -6.28 10.13
C LYS A 115 -4.35 -5.69 11.35
N SER A 116 -4.11 -4.39 11.38
CA SER A 116 -3.47 -3.74 12.53
C SER A 116 -4.46 -3.50 13.66
N ASN A 117 -3.97 -3.51 14.91
CA ASN A 117 -4.80 -3.18 16.08
C ASN A 117 -5.05 -1.66 16.23
N ASN A 118 -4.50 -0.84 15.33
CA ASN A 118 -4.54 0.62 15.41
C ASN A 118 -5.58 1.23 14.47
N THR A 119 -6.39 0.42 13.79
CA THR A 119 -7.40 0.93 12.86
C THR A 119 -8.56 1.57 13.64
N GLN A 120 -8.79 2.85 13.36
CA GLN A 120 -9.93 3.57 13.91
C GLN A 120 -11.13 3.44 12.97
N TYR A 121 -12.29 3.26 13.55
CA TYR A 121 -13.57 3.09 12.85
C TYR A 121 -14.63 4.04 13.40
N GLY A 122 -15.70 4.18 12.66
CA GLY A 122 -16.91 4.87 13.11
C GLY A 122 -17.10 6.26 12.53
N ASP A 123 -18.20 6.88 12.89
CA ASP A 123 -18.68 8.14 12.30
C ASP A 123 -17.71 9.29 12.48
N GLN A 124 -16.96 9.33 13.59
CA GLN A 124 -15.96 10.38 13.82
C GLN A 124 -14.83 10.35 12.77
N VAL A 125 -14.38 9.14 12.38
CA VAL A 125 -13.37 8.98 11.32
C VAL A 125 -13.93 9.41 9.97
N ILE A 126 -15.20 9.06 9.69
CA ILE A 126 -15.89 9.49 8.46
C ILE A 126 -15.98 11.01 8.40
N VAL A 127 -16.45 11.64 9.46
CA VAL A 127 -16.60 13.11 9.53
C VAL A 127 -15.26 13.82 9.35
N ALA A 128 -14.19 13.30 9.97
CA ALA A 128 -12.84 13.87 9.86
C ALA A 128 -12.21 13.71 8.47
N SER A 129 -12.60 12.65 7.73
CA SER A 129 -11.96 12.26 6.45
C SER A 129 -12.75 12.68 5.21
N ARG A 130 -14.06 12.94 5.35
CA ARG A 130 -14.93 13.30 4.21
C ARG A 130 -14.75 14.75 3.77
N ASP A 131 -15.08 15.03 2.52
CA ASP A 131 -15.12 16.39 1.99
C ASP A 131 -16.20 17.22 2.70
N THR A 132 -15.98 18.53 2.81
CA THR A 132 -16.88 19.48 3.45
C THR A 132 -18.30 19.50 2.88
N ASN A 133 -18.45 19.14 1.61
CA ASN A 133 -19.76 19.08 0.91
C ASN A 133 -20.47 17.72 1.05
N ASN A 134 -19.79 16.69 1.56
CA ASN A 134 -20.42 15.38 1.79
C ASN A 134 -21.17 15.36 3.12
N ARG A 135 -22.49 15.46 3.06
CA ARG A 135 -23.39 15.47 4.24
C ARG A 135 -24.38 14.32 4.24
N THR A 136 -24.17 13.31 3.38
CA THR A 136 -25.06 12.16 3.29
C THR A 136 -24.84 11.18 4.44
N SER A 137 -25.88 10.45 4.79
CA SER A 137 -25.85 9.40 5.80
C SER A 137 -26.65 8.18 5.36
N VAL A 138 -26.34 7.01 5.90
CA VAL A 138 -27.12 5.79 5.68
C VAL A 138 -28.34 5.82 6.58
N LEU A 139 -29.52 5.52 6.02
CA LEU A 139 -30.73 5.32 6.82
C LEU A 139 -30.54 4.08 7.72
N ASN A 140 -30.72 4.26 9.03
CA ASN A 140 -30.71 3.15 9.97
C ASN A 140 -31.93 2.24 9.71
N LYS A 141 -31.70 1.11 9.08
CA LYS A 141 -32.73 0.08 8.85
C LYS A 141 -33.01 -0.79 10.09
N SER A 142 -32.36 -0.53 11.21
CA SER A 142 -32.38 -1.37 12.41
C SER A 142 -33.63 -1.19 13.30
N GLN A 143 -34.60 -0.34 12.95
CA GLN A 143 -35.82 -0.14 13.76
C GLN A 143 -37.10 -0.73 13.14
N SER A 144 -37.00 -1.55 12.10
CA SER A 144 -38.19 -2.09 11.39
C SER A 144 -38.45 -3.57 11.65
N GLN A 145 -37.87 -4.21 12.65
CA GLN A 145 -38.11 -5.64 12.97
C GLN A 145 -38.56 -5.89 14.42
N GLU A 146 -39.17 -4.90 15.07
CA GLU A 146 -39.98 -5.15 16.26
C GLU A 146 -41.39 -4.55 16.05
N GLN A 147 -42.20 -5.26 15.29
CA GLN A 147 -43.67 -5.21 15.39
C GLN A 147 -44.22 -6.58 14.98
#